data_da97faa074ea5dabf6fb728a7fbeaaee
#
_entry.id   da97faa074ea5dabf6fb728a7fbeaaee
#
_cell.length_a   1.000
_cell.length_b   1.000
_cell.length_c   1.000
_cell.angle_alpha   90.00
_cell.angle_beta   90.00
_cell.angle_gamma   90.00
#
_symmetry.space_group_name_H-M   'P 1'
#
loop_
_entity.id
_entity.type
_entity.pdbx_description
1 polymer ?
#
loop_
_entity_poly.entity_id
_entity_poly.type
_entity_poly.pdbx_seq_one_letter_code
_entity_poly.pdbx_strand_id
1 'polypeptide(L)'
;MSLHWTKRLEYRLLRWQARFESAVFDRFFPWFAGAILWIVFILLALAKSRELSQDSELASVMQSVWLIGEGFTPESSLFGQNSLAAQGGFLIYPIALLTAFLPTAITLITIQSAALAFAIVPIWRLSRNVVNLRTGTSAVIIVVYASYSAIHTLNLAGFHLESLAVPALFSLILSALTEKNSKYWAMVLFALLTRSDLGLLIAGLGFLWILEGRKKLGYQTL
;
A
#
# COMPACT_ATOMS: atom_id res chain seq x y z
N MET A 1 -46.69 -16.35 3.48
CA MET A 1 -46.30 -15.46 4.62
C MET A 1 -44.83 -15.04 4.60
N SER A 2 -43.97 -15.69 3.84
CA SER A 2 -42.50 -15.42 3.79
C SER A 2 -42.07 -14.22 2.93
N LEU A 3 -42.82 -13.84 1.90
CA LEU A 3 -42.48 -12.74 0.98
C LEU A 3 -42.47 -11.33 1.62
N HIS A 4 -43.17 -11.16 2.72
CA HIS A 4 -43.29 -9.83 3.39
C HIS A 4 -42.07 -9.50 4.25
N TRP A 5 -41.37 -10.50 4.79
CA TRP A 5 -40.17 -10.31 5.61
C TRP A 5 -38.94 -9.98 4.76
N THR A 6 -38.79 -10.64 3.63
CA THR A 6 -37.69 -10.37 2.69
C THR A 6 -37.75 -8.95 2.13
N LYS A 7 -38.93 -8.47 1.73
CA LYS A 7 -39.12 -7.09 1.25
C LYS A 7 -38.87 -6.04 2.35
N ARG A 8 -39.21 -6.31 3.61
CA ARG A 8 -38.92 -5.39 4.73
C ARG A 8 -37.43 -5.34 5.06
N LEU A 9 -36.73 -6.47 5.01
CA LEU A 9 -35.27 -6.53 5.17
C LEU A 9 -34.57 -5.81 4.03
N GLU A 10 -34.97 -6.06 2.81
CA GLU A 10 -34.44 -5.40 1.62
C GLU A 10 -34.64 -3.86 1.70
N TYR A 11 -35.83 -3.39 2.08
CA TYR A 11 -36.11 -1.97 2.25
C TYR A 11 -35.31 -1.31 3.40
N ARG A 12 -35.06 -2.05 4.49
CA ARG A 12 -34.17 -1.57 5.58
C ARG A 12 -32.73 -1.48 5.12
N LEU A 13 -32.24 -2.51 4.41
CA LEU A 13 -30.88 -2.53 3.86
C LEU A 13 -30.67 -1.41 2.84
N LEU A 14 -31.63 -1.16 1.96
CA LEU A 14 -31.57 -0.06 0.98
C LEU A 14 -31.58 1.30 1.67
N ARG A 15 -32.37 1.51 2.73
CA ARG A 15 -32.33 2.74 3.52
C ARG A 15 -31.00 2.94 4.26
N TRP A 16 -30.42 1.87 4.79
CA TRP A 16 -29.11 1.92 5.41
C TRP A 16 -28.02 2.27 4.37
N GLN A 17 -28.05 1.65 3.22
CA GLN A 17 -27.14 1.97 2.11
C GLN A 17 -27.25 3.43 1.68
N ALA A 18 -28.47 3.95 1.53
CA ALA A 18 -28.70 5.35 1.14
C ALA A 18 -28.12 6.37 2.16
N ARG A 19 -28.05 6.02 3.45
CA ARG A 19 -27.43 6.89 4.47
C ARG A 19 -25.91 6.99 4.32
N PHE A 20 -25.26 5.95 3.80
CA PHE A 20 -23.81 5.89 3.60
C PHE A 20 -23.39 6.35 2.20
N GLU A 21 -24.31 6.57 1.27
CA GLU A 21 -24.04 7.14 -0.05
C GLU A 21 -23.98 8.67 0.00
N SER A 22 -23.06 9.20 0.79
CA SER A 22 -22.80 10.63 0.87
C SER A 22 -21.37 10.96 0.46
N ALA A 23 -21.17 12.10 -0.21
CA ALA A 23 -19.85 12.57 -0.61
C ALA A 23 -18.89 12.76 0.60
N VAL A 24 -19.45 13.10 1.77
CA VAL A 24 -18.70 13.23 3.02
C VAL A 24 -18.18 11.87 3.48
N PHE A 25 -19.05 10.84 3.45
CA PHE A 25 -18.65 9.48 3.79
C PHE A 25 -17.56 8.96 2.85
N ASP A 26 -17.72 9.11 1.54
CA ASP A 26 -16.74 8.69 0.54
C ASP A 26 -15.38 9.38 0.71
N ARG A 27 -15.37 10.60 1.25
CA ARG A 27 -14.14 11.34 1.50
C ARG A 27 -13.39 10.87 2.75
N PHE A 28 -14.09 10.63 3.86
CA PHE A 28 -13.49 10.38 5.16
C PHE A 28 -13.36 8.89 5.52
N PHE A 29 -14.31 8.06 5.08
CA PHE A 29 -14.34 6.64 5.40
C PHE A 29 -13.02 5.89 5.08
N PRO A 30 -12.40 6.03 3.89
CA PRO A 30 -11.19 5.27 3.58
C PRO A 30 -10.00 5.68 4.45
N TRP A 31 -9.92 6.93 4.87
CA TRP A 31 -8.89 7.38 5.80
C TRP A 31 -9.10 6.84 7.21
N PHE A 32 -10.34 6.81 7.68
CA PHE A 32 -10.69 6.26 8.98
C PHE A 32 -10.47 4.74 9.01
N ALA A 33 -10.92 4.03 7.99
CA ALA A 33 -10.68 2.59 7.85
C ALA A 33 -9.18 2.28 7.75
N GLY A 34 -8.43 3.07 6.99
CA GLY A 34 -6.97 2.97 6.91
C GLY A 34 -6.29 3.19 8.25
N ALA A 35 -6.73 4.18 9.03
CA ALA A 35 -6.17 4.44 10.36
C ALA A 35 -6.43 3.28 11.35
N ILE A 36 -7.64 2.71 11.33
CA ILE A 36 -7.95 1.53 12.15
C ILE A 36 -7.06 0.36 11.74
N LEU A 37 -6.97 0.07 10.45
CA LEU A 37 -6.15 -1.03 9.94
C LEU A 37 -4.67 -0.81 10.26
N TRP A 38 -4.19 0.42 10.17
CA TRP A 38 -2.81 0.79 10.56
C TRP A 38 -2.53 0.47 12.01
N ILE A 39 -3.43 0.85 12.93
CA ILE A 39 -3.30 0.53 14.37
C ILE A 39 -3.26 -0.99 14.56
N VAL A 40 -4.16 -1.73 13.91
CA VAL A 40 -4.19 -3.20 14.00
C VAL A 40 -2.87 -3.80 13.49
N PHE A 41 -2.37 -3.35 12.35
CA PHE A 41 -1.13 -3.85 11.76
C PHE A 41 0.09 -3.56 12.63
N ILE A 42 0.19 -2.35 13.19
CA ILE A 42 1.28 -2.01 14.15
C ILE A 42 1.21 -2.91 15.38
N LEU A 43 0.03 -3.07 15.98
CA LEU A 43 -0.12 -3.89 17.19
C LEU A 43 0.28 -5.35 16.93
N LEU A 44 -0.14 -5.92 15.80
CA LEU A 44 0.23 -7.27 15.40
C LEU A 44 1.74 -7.41 15.15
N ALA A 45 2.34 -6.47 14.41
CA ALA A 45 3.77 -6.50 14.10
C ALA A 45 4.63 -6.31 15.38
N LEU A 46 4.24 -5.40 16.27
CA LEU A 46 4.91 -5.22 17.56
C LEU A 46 4.74 -6.43 18.49
N ALA A 47 3.57 -7.07 18.49
CA ALA A 47 3.37 -8.29 19.27
C ALA A 47 4.33 -9.39 18.80
N LYS A 48 4.40 -9.60 17.46
CA LYS A 48 5.32 -10.57 16.87
C LYS A 48 6.79 -10.25 17.16
N SER A 49 7.19 -8.98 17.08
CA SER A 49 8.57 -8.58 17.33
C SER A 49 9.04 -8.87 18.78
N ARG A 50 8.11 -8.97 19.73
CA ARG A 50 8.40 -9.33 21.13
C ARG A 50 8.65 -10.82 21.34
N GLU A 51 8.22 -11.67 20.43
CA GLU A 51 8.38 -13.13 20.51
C GLU A 51 9.79 -13.62 20.15
N LEU A 52 10.78 -12.70 20.06
CA LEU A 52 12.20 -12.99 19.72
C LEU A 52 12.41 -13.72 18.36
N SER A 53 11.35 -13.90 17.58
CA SER A 53 11.42 -14.39 16.22
C SER A 53 11.76 -13.23 15.28
N GLN A 54 12.89 -12.56 15.53
CA GLN A 54 13.33 -11.47 14.65
C GLN A 54 13.71 -12.07 13.31
N ASP A 55 13.04 -11.58 12.29
CA ASP A 55 13.32 -11.91 10.92
C ASP A 55 14.70 -11.33 10.54
N SER A 56 15.55 -12.13 9.95
CA SER A 56 16.87 -11.72 9.47
C SER A 56 16.79 -10.52 8.51
N GLU A 57 15.67 -10.37 7.81
CA GLU A 57 15.43 -9.24 6.91
C GLU A 57 15.28 -7.92 7.66
N LEU A 58 14.53 -7.88 8.75
CA LEU A 58 14.43 -6.66 9.58
C LEU A 58 15.81 -6.27 10.13
N ALA A 59 16.57 -7.23 10.64
CA ALA A 59 17.91 -6.98 11.17
C ALA A 59 18.87 -6.44 10.10
N SER A 60 18.81 -6.99 8.89
CA SER A 60 19.60 -6.55 7.74
C SER A 60 19.25 -5.10 7.33
N VAL A 61 17.96 -4.77 7.27
CA VAL A 61 17.54 -3.40 6.94
C VAL A 61 17.91 -2.43 8.05
N MET A 62 17.77 -2.80 9.33
CA MET A 62 18.21 -1.98 10.46
C MET A 62 19.71 -1.69 10.38
N GLN A 63 20.54 -2.67 10.06
CA GLN A 63 21.97 -2.50 9.84
C GLN A 63 22.25 -1.54 8.68
N SER A 64 21.57 -1.72 7.54
CA SER A 64 21.75 -0.87 6.36
C SER A 64 21.37 0.59 6.64
N VAL A 65 20.27 0.81 7.35
CA VAL A 65 19.79 2.14 7.75
C VAL A 65 20.77 2.81 8.72
N TRP A 66 21.31 2.08 9.69
CA TRP A 66 22.32 2.59 10.60
C TRP A 66 23.60 2.98 9.88
N LEU A 67 24.11 2.12 8.97
CA LEU A 67 25.31 2.41 8.15
C LEU A 67 25.13 3.69 7.33
N ILE A 68 23.96 3.88 6.69
CA ILE A 68 23.64 5.12 5.97
C ILE A 68 23.72 6.33 6.92
N GLY A 69 23.20 6.21 8.14
CA GLY A 69 23.24 7.27 9.15
C GLY A 69 24.68 7.67 9.53
N GLU A 70 25.61 6.70 9.53
CA GLU A 70 27.04 6.91 9.79
C GLU A 70 27.84 7.33 8.52
N GLY A 71 27.18 7.48 7.38
CA GLY A 71 27.81 7.88 6.11
C GLY A 71 28.46 6.73 5.34
N PHE A 72 28.18 5.47 5.69
CA PHE A 72 28.69 4.29 5.00
C PHE A 72 27.70 3.76 3.96
N THR A 73 28.18 2.86 3.11
CA THR A 73 27.35 2.13 2.15
C THR A 73 26.42 1.14 2.88
N PRO A 74 25.16 0.93 2.43
CA PRO A 74 24.21 0.04 3.08
C PRO A 74 24.55 -1.44 2.81
N GLU A 75 25.54 -1.96 3.49
CA GLU A 75 25.95 -3.36 3.41
C GLU A 75 25.28 -4.20 4.49
N SER A 76 24.80 -5.38 4.12
CA SER A 76 24.29 -6.35 5.06
C SER A 76 25.33 -7.42 5.34
N SER A 77 25.82 -7.47 6.57
CA SER A 77 26.73 -8.55 7.00
C SER A 77 26.03 -9.91 7.05
N LEU A 78 24.70 -9.95 7.20
CA LEU A 78 23.91 -11.17 7.23
C LEU A 78 23.81 -11.83 5.85
N PHE A 79 23.74 -11.03 4.79
CA PHE A 79 23.59 -11.53 3.42
C PHE A 79 24.87 -11.35 2.58
N GLY A 80 25.90 -10.68 3.11
CA GLY A 80 27.18 -10.46 2.43
C GLY A 80 27.07 -9.63 1.16
N GLN A 81 26.06 -8.77 1.07
CA GLN A 81 25.79 -7.97 -0.13
C GLN A 81 25.29 -6.56 0.20
N ASN A 82 25.48 -5.65 -0.74
CA ASN A 82 24.96 -4.30 -0.63
C ASN A 82 23.45 -4.30 -0.88
N SER A 83 22.66 -3.76 0.05
CA SER A 83 21.19 -3.74 -0.01
C SER A 83 20.66 -3.00 -1.24
N LEU A 84 21.36 -1.96 -1.72
CA LEU A 84 21.00 -1.27 -2.96
C LEU A 84 21.27 -2.10 -4.20
N ALA A 85 22.43 -2.78 -4.24
CA ALA A 85 22.77 -3.65 -5.35
C ALA A 85 21.81 -4.84 -5.46
N ALA A 86 21.30 -5.33 -4.31
CA ALA A 86 20.40 -6.45 -4.26
C ALA A 86 18.97 -6.11 -4.70
N GLN A 87 18.46 -4.92 -4.33
CA GLN A 87 17.04 -4.58 -4.47
C GLN A 87 16.76 -3.25 -5.20
N GLY A 88 17.77 -2.38 -5.37
CA GLY A 88 17.62 -1.08 -6.03
C GLY A 88 16.68 -0.11 -5.29
N GLY A 89 16.52 -0.27 -3.98
CA GLY A 89 15.55 0.45 -3.17
C GLY A 89 16.07 1.77 -2.62
N PHE A 90 16.03 2.85 -3.40
CA PHE A 90 16.54 4.17 -3.00
C PHE A 90 15.76 4.85 -1.88
N LEU A 91 14.51 4.44 -1.61
CA LEU A 91 13.73 4.98 -0.48
C LEU A 91 14.31 4.64 0.88
N ILE A 92 15.30 3.75 0.95
CA ILE A 92 16.01 3.46 2.20
C ILE A 92 16.73 4.71 2.77
N TYR A 93 17.19 5.64 1.92
CA TYR A 93 17.90 6.85 2.36
C TYR A 93 17.00 7.83 3.14
N PRO A 94 15.83 8.26 2.62
CA PRO A 94 14.94 9.10 3.41
C PRO A 94 14.40 8.40 4.65
N ILE A 95 14.27 7.06 4.65
CA ILE A 95 13.91 6.30 5.84
C ILE A 95 15.06 6.33 6.87
N ALA A 96 16.31 6.18 6.42
CA ALA A 96 17.49 6.29 7.30
C ALA A 96 17.56 7.66 7.98
N LEU A 97 17.22 8.74 7.26
CA LEU A 97 17.16 10.07 7.86
C LEU A 97 16.09 10.17 8.96
N LEU A 98 14.95 9.52 8.81
CA LEU A 98 13.91 9.48 9.85
C LEU A 98 14.36 8.69 11.07
N THR A 99 15.08 7.59 10.88
CA THR A 99 15.57 6.74 11.98
C THR A 99 16.74 7.33 12.74
N ALA A 100 17.37 8.40 12.22
CA ALA A 100 18.35 9.18 12.98
C ALA A 100 17.72 9.87 14.22
N PHE A 101 16.41 10.13 14.18
CA PHE A 101 15.67 10.81 15.26
C PHE A 101 14.71 9.88 16.02
N LEU A 102 14.40 8.70 15.50
CA LEU A 102 13.38 7.79 16.00
C LEU A 102 13.94 6.36 16.13
N PRO A 103 13.42 5.54 17.08
CA PRO A 103 13.85 4.15 17.21
C PRO A 103 13.67 3.37 15.92
N THR A 104 14.75 2.83 15.36
CA THR A 104 14.81 2.27 14.00
C THR A 104 13.75 1.19 13.77
N ALA A 105 13.69 0.16 14.62
CA ALA A 105 12.75 -0.95 14.45
C ALA A 105 11.28 -0.48 14.45
N ILE A 106 10.90 0.39 15.39
CA ILE A 106 9.54 0.91 15.50
C ILE A 106 9.19 1.77 14.28
N THR A 107 10.12 2.58 13.81
CA THR A 107 9.94 3.44 12.64
C THR A 107 9.71 2.61 11.38
N LEU A 108 10.52 1.59 11.15
CA LEU A 108 10.39 0.69 9.99
C LEU A 108 9.04 -0.03 10.02
N ILE A 109 8.68 -0.66 11.13
CA ILE A 109 7.39 -1.35 11.30
C ILE A 109 6.21 -0.38 11.08
N THR A 110 6.30 0.83 11.62
CA THR A 110 5.24 1.85 11.52
C THR A 110 5.03 2.31 10.08
N ILE A 111 6.12 2.57 9.34
CA ILE A 111 6.08 3.00 7.94
C ILE A 111 5.48 1.90 7.07
N GLN A 112 5.94 0.65 7.21
CA GLN A 112 5.41 -0.49 6.46
C GLN A 112 3.93 -0.70 6.72
N SER A 113 3.54 -0.77 8.00
CA SER A 113 2.14 -0.94 8.40
C SER A 113 1.26 0.19 7.87
N ALA A 114 1.76 1.45 7.87
CA ALA A 114 1.05 2.59 7.29
C ALA A 114 0.86 2.42 5.78
N ALA A 115 1.91 2.05 5.04
CA ALA A 115 1.84 1.85 3.61
C ALA A 115 0.78 0.80 3.24
N LEU A 116 0.82 -0.36 3.88
CA LEU A 116 -0.15 -1.44 3.65
C LEU A 116 -1.57 -1.02 4.04
N ALA A 117 -1.76 -0.35 5.17
CA ALA A 117 -3.08 0.07 5.63
C ALA A 117 -3.69 1.17 4.75
N PHE A 118 -2.92 2.20 4.39
CA PHE A 118 -3.42 3.32 3.60
C PHE A 118 -3.56 3.02 2.09
N ALA A 119 -3.15 1.85 1.62
CA ALA A 119 -3.53 1.35 0.29
C ALA A 119 -5.06 1.23 0.11
N ILE A 120 -5.81 1.13 1.20
CA ILE A 120 -7.29 1.21 1.21
C ILE A 120 -7.79 2.50 0.53
N VAL A 121 -7.10 3.62 0.67
CA VAL A 121 -7.55 4.92 0.13
C VAL A 121 -7.63 4.90 -1.40
N PRO A 122 -6.60 4.55 -2.15
CA PRO A 122 -6.72 4.44 -3.60
C PRO A 122 -7.64 3.29 -4.04
N ILE A 123 -7.69 2.16 -3.34
CA ILE A 123 -8.61 1.06 -3.62
C ILE A 123 -10.07 1.53 -3.52
N TRP A 124 -10.43 2.23 -2.43
CA TRP A 124 -11.76 2.83 -2.28
C TRP A 124 -12.10 3.77 -3.42
N ARG A 125 -11.18 4.68 -3.75
CA ARG A 125 -11.39 5.63 -4.84
C ARG A 125 -11.51 4.97 -6.21
N LEU A 126 -10.78 3.90 -6.47
CA LEU A 126 -10.94 3.09 -7.68
C LEU A 126 -12.34 2.49 -7.74
N SER A 127 -12.78 1.83 -6.69
CA SER A 127 -14.09 1.18 -6.65
C SER A 127 -15.26 2.17 -6.75
N ARG A 128 -15.15 3.34 -6.09
CA ARG A 128 -16.22 4.36 -6.08
C ARG A 128 -16.22 5.28 -7.29
N ASN A 129 -15.06 5.81 -7.68
CA ASN A 129 -14.97 6.90 -8.67
C ASN A 129 -14.70 6.40 -10.09
N VAL A 130 -14.15 5.20 -10.25
CA VAL A 130 -13.83 4.65 -11.57
C VAL A 130 -14.82 3.55 -11.95
N VAL A 131 -14.99 2.56 -11.07
CA VAL A 131 -15.89 1.42 -11.32
C VAL A 131 -17.36 1.77 -10.96
N ASN A 132 -17.59 2.87 -10.24
CA ASN A 132 -18.92 3.35 -9.80
C ASN A 132 -19.69 2.31 -8.98
N LEU A 133 -18.99 1.54 -8.15
CA LEU A 133 -19.62 0.56 -7.28
C LEU A 133 -20.38 1.25 -6.14
N ARG A 134 -21.42 0.59 -5.63
CA ARG A 134 -22.14 1.04 -4.43
C ARG A 134 -21.25 0.97 -3.20
N THR A 135 -21.51 1.80 -2.20
CA THR A 135 -20.78 1.87 -0.93
C THR A 135 -20.58 0.50 -0.27
N GLY A 136 -21.64 -0.32 -0.22
CA GLY A 136 -21.56 -1.67 0.36
C GLY A 136 -20.60 -2.59 -0.37
N THR A 137 -20.64 -2.62 -1.69
CA THR A 137 -19.73 -3.42 -2.52
C THR A 137 -18.28 -2.95 -2.37
N SER A 138 -18.06 -1.63 -2.35
CA SER A 138 -16.73 -1.06 -2.12
C SER A 138 -16.20 -1.40 -0.72
N ALA A 139 -17.06 -1.42 0.30
CA ALA A 139 -16.68 -1.85 1.64
C ALA A 139 -16.27 -3.33 1.69
N VAL A 140 -16.96 -4.21 0.95
CA VAL A 140 -16.55 -5.61 0.82
C VAL A 140 -15.15 -5.75 0.22
N ILE A 141 -14.83 -4.96 -0.82
CA ILE A 141 -13.48 -4.97 -1.42
C ILE A 141 -12.42 -4.58 -0.38
N ILE A 142 -12.71 -3.56 0.45
CA ILE A 142 -11.80 -3.16 1.54
C ILE A 142 -11.62 -4.28 2.57
N VAL A 143 -12.71 -4.97 2.96
CA VAL A 143 -12.64 -6.11 3.88
C VAL A 143 -11.82 -7.25 3.27
N VAL A 144 -12.04 -7.58 2.00
CA VAL A 144 -11.25 -8.59 1.28
C VAL A 144 -9.77 -8.22 1.27
N TYR A 145 -9.43 -6.97 0.95
CA TYR A 145 -8.05 -6.49 1.01
C TYR A 145 -7.47 -6.60 2.42
N ALA A 146 -8.19 -6.11 3.43
CA ALA A 146 -7.74 -6.13 4.82
C ALA A 146 -7.59 -7.55 5.39
N SER A 147 -8.33 -8.53 4.87
CA SER A 147 -8.29 -9.95 5.28
C SER A 147 -7.32 -10.78 4.42
N TYR A 148 -6.70 -10.19 3.39
CA TYR A 148 -5.85 -10.93 2.47
C TYR A 148 -4.57 -11.40 3.16
N SER A 149 -4.38 -12.71 3.23
CA SER A 149 -3.27 -13.33 3.99
C SER A 149 -1.89 -12.84 3.59
N ALA A 150 -1.65 -12.58 2.30
CA ALA A 150 -0.35 -12.09 1.83
C ALA A 150 0.00 -10.70 2.42
N ILE A 151 -0.99 -9.82 2.63
CA ILE A 151 -0.79 -8.51 3.27
C ILE A 151 -0.39 -8.70 4.74
N HIS A 152 -1.04 -9.62 5.45
CA HIS A 152 -0.69 -9.95 6.83
C HIS A 152 0.70 -10.58 6.92
N THR A 153 1.01 -11.53 6.04
CA THR A 153 2.34 -12.15 6.00
C THR A 153 3.41 -11.09 5.74
N LEU A 154 3.21 -10.22 4.76
CA LEU A 154 4.14 -9.12 4.45
C LEU A 154 4.31 -8.16 5.63
N ASN A 155 3.22 -7.84 6.36
CA ASN A 155 3.30 -6.97 7.54
C ASN A 155 4.04 -7.63 8.72
N LEU A 156 4.03 -8.96 8.80
CA LEU A 156 4.60 -9.72 9.91
C LEU A 156 5.99 -10.29 9.60
N ALA A 157 6.43 -10.33 8.35
CA ALA A 157 7.69 -10.94 7.92
C ALA A 157 8.93 -10.03 8.06
N GLY A 158 8.85 -8.96 8.84
CA GLY A 158 9.95 -7.99 8.97
C GLY A 158 9.69 -6.71 8.18
N PHE A 159 10.72 -6.05 7.70
CA PHE A 159 10.57 -4.84 6.89
C PHE A 159 10.92 -5.10 5.42
N HIS A 160 9.94 -4.85 4.57
CA HIS A 160 10.05 -4.98 3.12
C HIS A 160 9.78 -3.64 2.44
N LEU A 161 10.78 -3.09 1.78
CA LEU A 161 10.67 -1.78 1.14
C LEU A 161 9.58 -1.76 0.05
N GLU A 162 9.34 -2.89 -0.63
CA GLU A 162 8.29 -3.07 -1.63
C GLU A 162 6.87 -2.89 -1.09
N SER A 163 6.67 -3.02 0.22
CA SER A 163 5.37 -2.75 0.83
C SER A 163 4.89 -1.31 0.59
N LEU A 164 5.84 -0.38 0.44
CA LEU A 164 5.54 1.02 0.13
C LEU A 164 5.05 1.19 -1.32
N ALA A 165 5.37 0.27 -2.21
CA ALA A 165 4.87 0.30 -3.58
C ALA A 165 3.37 -0.03 -3.68
N VAL A 166 2.80 -0.77 -2.73
CA VAL A 166 1.40 -1.19 -2.78
C VAL A 166 0.43 0.00 -2.92
N PRO A 167 0.43 1.01 -2.03
CA PRO A 167 -0.42 2.19 -2.21
C PRO A 167 -0.05 3.02 -3.44
N ALA A 168 1.23 3.02 -3.84
CA ALA A 168 1.69 3.75 -5.03
C ALA A 168 1.13 3.12 -6.30
N LEU A 169 1.16 1.80 -6.46
CA LEU A 169 0.62 1.09 -7.61
C LEU A 169 -0.89 1.29 -7.76
N PHE A 170 -1.68 1.16 -6.69
CA PHE A 170 -3.10 1.47 -6.74
C PHE A 170 -3.38 2.95 -7.07
N SER A 171 -2.55 3.87 -6.54
CA SER A 171 -2.66 5.31 -6.84
C SER A 171 -2.24 5.63 -8.27
N LEU A 172 -1.28 4.89 -8.84
CA LEU A 172 -0.84 4.98 -10.23
C LEU A 172 -2.01 4.59 -11.15
N ILE A 173 -2.63 3.42 -10.94
CA ILE A 173 -3.80 2.97 -11.70
C ILE A 173 -4.93 3.98 -11.61
N LEU A 174 -5.26 4.44 -10.39
CA LEU A 174 -6.28 5.47 -10.18
C LEU A 174 -5.97 6.75 -10.95
N SER A 175 -4.71 7.19 -10.95
CA SER A 175 -4.29 8.43 -11.61
C SER A 175 -4.32 8.31 -13.13
N ALA A 176 -3.96 7.15 -13.69
CA ALA A 176 -4.11 6.85 -15.11
C ALA A 176 -5.57 6.88 -15.54
N LEU A 177 -6.47 6.24 -14.77
CA LEU A 177 -7.90 6.15 -15.09
C LEU A 177 -8.65 7.47 -14.89
N THR A 178 -8.15 8.37 -14.02
CA THR A 178 -8.70 9.71 -13.78
C THR A 178 -7.95 10.82 -14.51
N GLU A 179 -7.06 10.49 -15.45
CA GLU A 179 -6.30 11.42 -16.31
C GLU A 179 -5.43 12.43 -15.54
N LYS A 180 -4.97 12.08 -14.34
CA LYS A 180 -4.10 12.93 -13.50
C LYS A 180 -2.63 12.64 -13.79
N ASN A 181 -2.14 13.09 -14.94
CA ASN A 181 -0.80 12.76 -15.45
C ASN A 181 0.33 13.09 -14.46
N SER A 182 0.32 14.25 -13.82
CA SER A 182 1.38 14.62 -12.86
C SER A 182 1.44 13.63 -11.68
N LYS A 183 0.28 13.23 -11.15
CA LYS A 183 0.21 12.26 -10.06
C LYS A 183 0.61 10.85 -10.52
N TYR A 184 0.27 10.50 -11.76
CA TYR A 184 0.69 9.24 -12.36
C TYR A 184 2.21 9.10 -12.36
N TRP A 185 2.93 10.09 -12.92
CA TRP A 185 4.39 10.06 -12.98
C TRP A 185 5.06 10.12 -11.61
N ALA A 186 4.47 10.87 -10.68
CA ALA A 186 4.97 10.86 -9.30
C ALA A 186 4.85 9.47 -8.65
N MET A 187 3.77 8.72 -8.92
CA MET A 187 3.61 7.36 -8.41
C MET A 187 4.50 6.34 -9.13
N VAL A 188 4.74 6.53 -10.45
CA VAL A 188 5.73 5.73 -11.21
C VAL A 188 7.11 5.90 -10.57
N LEU A 189 7.55 7.14 -10.40
CA LEU A 189 8.86 7.44 -9.79
C LEU A 189 8.95 6.85 -8.38
N PHE A 190 7.92 7.05 -7.56
CA PHE A 190 7.89 6.53 -6.20
C PHE A 190 8.00 4.99 -6.17
N ALA A 191 7.25 4.29 -7.03
CA ALA A 191 7.31 2.83 -7.12
C ALA A 191 8.70 2.33 -7.55
N LEU A 192 9.32 2.97 -8.54
CA LEU A 192 10.68 2.63 -8.99
C LEU A 192 11.75 2.89 -7.91
N LEU A 193 11.53 3.89 -7.04
CA LEU A 193 12.42 4.16 -5.91
C LEU A 193 12.28 3.13 -4.77
N THR A 194 11.17 2.36 -4.72
CA THR A 194 11.03 1.27 -3.75
C THR A 194 11.83 0.04 -4.19
N ARG A 195 11.72 -0.33 -5.47
CA ARG A 195 12.42 -1.48 -6.07
C ARG A 195 12.54 -1.28 -7.58
N SER A 196 13.72 -1.48 -8.10
CA SER A 196 13.99 -1.29 -9.54
C SER A 196 13.27 -2.33 -10.43
N ASP A 197 13.05 -3.55 -9.95
CA ASP A 197 12.35 -4.61 -10.68
C ASP A 197 10.85 -4.33 -10.92
N LEU A 198 10.24 -3.40 -10.16
CA LEU A 198 8.89 -2.91 -10.45
C LEU A 198 8.78 -2.20 -11.80
N GLY A 199 9.91 -1.82 -12.40
CA GLY A 199 9.95 -1.29 -13.77
C GLY A 199 9.30 -2.24 -14.78
N LEU A 200 9.51 -3.56 -14.65
CA LEU A 200 8.87 -4.54 -15.51
C LEU A 200 7.34 -4.57 -15.36
N LEU A 201 6.85 -4.46 -14.13
CA LEU A 201 5.41 -4.38 -13.85
C LEU A 201 4.81 -3.09 -14.42
N ILE A 202 5.51 -1.97 -14.26
CA ILE A 202 5.08 -0.66 -14.78
C ILE A 202 5.07 -0.68 -16.32
N ALA A 203 6.07 -1.27 -16.96
CA ALA A 203 6.08 -1.47 -18.42
C ALA A 203 4.89 -2.35 -18.88
N GLY A 204 4.59 -3.43 -18.13
CA GLY A 204 3.39 -4.23 -18.36
C GLY A 204 2.09 -3.41 -18.29
N LEU A 205 1.97 -2.49 -17.33
CA LEU A 205 0.85 -1.54 -17.27
C LEU A 205 0.85 -0.59 -18.46
N GLY A 206 2.03 -0.11 -18.89
CA GLY A 206 2.16 0.70 -20.13
C GLY A 206 1.60 -0.01 -21.35
N PHE A 207 1.91 -1.30 -21.50
CA PHE A 207 1.35 -2.12 -22.57
C PHE A 207 -0.17 -2.25 -22.47
N LEU A 208 -0.71 -2.46 -21.26
CA LEU A 208 -2.17 -2.49 -21.04
C LEU A 208 -2.84 -1.16 -21.43
N TRP A 209 -2.24 -0.01 -21.12
CA TRP A 209 -2.76 1.30 -21.53
C TRP A 209 -2.80 1.45 -23.05
N ILE A 210 -1.85 0.88 -23.79
CA ILE A 210 -1.89 0.87 -25.27
C ILE A 210 -3.09 0.06 -25.75
N LEU A 211 -3.32 -1.13 -25.19
CA LEU A 211 -4.45 -1.99 -25.54
C LEU A 211 -5.81 -1.35 -25.23
N GLU A 212 -5.91 -0.59 -24.13
CA GLU A 212 -7.10 0.18 -23.76
C GLU A 212 -7.32 1.46 -24.60
N GLY A 213 -6.46 1.70 -25.60
CA GLY A 213 -6.57 2.87 -26.47
C GLY A 213 -5.90 4.14 -25.94
N ARG A 214 -5.31 4.13 -24.74
CA ARG A 214 -4.55 5.22 -24.13
C ARG A 214 -3.11 5.26 -24.62
N LYS A 215 -2.93 5.25 -25.94
CA LYS A 215 -1.65 5.05 -26.62
C LYS A 215 -0.56 6.00 -26.15
N LYS A 216 -0.88 7.30 -26.00
CA LYS A 216 0.11 8.31 -25.57
C LYS A 216 0.68 7.98 -24.18
N LEU A 217 -0.18 7.70 -23.20
CA LEU A 217 0.24 7.33 -21.85
C LEU A 217 1.01 6.01 -21.86
N GLY A 218 0.52 5.01 -22.60
CA GLY A 218 1.16 3.71 -22.69
C GLY A 218 2.57 3.77 -23.27
N TYR A 219 2.78 4.44 -24.41
CA TYR A 219 4.12 4.61 -25.00
C TYR A 219 5.08 5.42 -24.11
N GLN A 220 4.59 6.35 -23.31
CA GLN A 220 5.42 7.09 -22.36
C GLN A 220 5.80 6.25 -21.12
N THR A 221 5.05 5.19 -20.84
CA THR A 221 5.26 4.32 -19.66
C THR A 221 6.19 3.14 -19.98
N LEU A 222 6.30 2.74 -21.25
CA LEU A 222 7.27 1.77 -21.75
C LEU A 222 8.69 2.33 -21.79
#